data_4c536a4270eec6db4a41922c81c3e5ec
#
_entry.id   4c536a4270eec6db4a41922c81c3e5ec
#
_cell.length_a   1.000
_cell.length_b   1.000
_cell.length_c   1.000
_cell.angle_alpha   90.00
_cell.angle_beta   90.00
_cell.angle_gamma   90.00
#
_symmetry.space_group_name_H-M   'P 1'
#
loop_
_entity.id
_entity.type
_entity.pdbx_description
1 polymer ?
#
loop_
_entity_poly.entity_id
_entity_poly.type
_entity_poly.pdbx_seq_one_letter_code
_entity_poly.pdbx_strand_id
1 'polypeptide(L)'
;MNVIVFIGFIMFAVAVANMIQQRLFRKISVNYIAMLIGMAIALIPQTNQIIEGFSSEIFMGVIVAPLLFFEGQRTRLYNVLRSWRAILGLTVVMLILATITAAFGIYLSIGVSLPLSFILAAISTPTDATATESVVHGLKLPKKIEFYLKDESLFNDASGIILLNMAVDWYIHKQLRIGEAIGNFIYSAGGGIVLGVLIAVFVIFLRQSSLRSKHHLASSAVMPIEVLYFLTPLVIYFLAEKIDVSGIIAVVAAGLVHNVESERSRLTNAVVFYDSYAFSEVIINILNGIVFLLLGIIIIRSMREDVFNQQTIDAIIIGVILYFANLAIRFLYCRFSLTLREKISSKDAWIFSLGGIHGAVTFALAYTLSKLNVNLADFHLILVSEITLILLSMIVPTIAFRFMLEKDKPDYSQRAEVDRVRVEMVQYALKQIDKIYLPVKIRKQLEFDLRAQMNQTSVEDFIKEIRHTESQKELPDDK
;
A
#
# COMPACT_ATOMS: atom_id res chain seq x y z
N MET A 1 23.65 -14.68 -3.94
CA MET A 1 22.48 -15.39 -4.50
C MET A 1 21.88 -14.54 -5.60
N ASN A 2 21.35 -15.12 -6.67
CA ASN A 2 20.76 -14.37 -7.77
C ASN A 2 19.51 -13.61 -7.28
N VAL A 3 19.41 -12.31 -7.57
CA VAL A 3 18.25 -11.44 -7.28
C VAL A 3 16.93 -12.11 -7.72
N ILE A 4 16.96 -12.86 -8.82
CA ILE A 4 15.81 -13.62 -9.35
C ILE A 4 15.30 -14.67 -8.34
N VAL A 5 16.21 -15.42 -7.70
CA VAL A 5 15.84 -16.44 -6.69
C VAL A 5 15.23 -15.79 -5.46
N PHE A 6 15.76 -14.63 -5.06
CA PHE A 6 15.22 -13.83 -3.96
C PHE A 6 13.79 -13.34 -4.24
N ILE A 7 13.56 -12.71 -5.41
CA ILE A 7 12.25 -12.26 -5.81
C ILE A 7 11.26 -13.43 -5.90
N GLY A 8 11.67 -14.54 -6.53
CA GLY A 8 10.82 -15.74 -6.62
C GLY A 8 10.44 -16.31 -5.25
N PHE A 9 11.38 -16.35 -4.31
CA PHE A 9 11.13 -16.82 -2.94
C PHE A 9 10.14 -15.92 -2.19
N ILE A 10 10.31 -14.59 -2.28
CA ILE A 10 9.39 -13.64 -1.65
C ILE A 10 7.99 -13.75 -2.26
N MET A 11 7.88 -13.80 -3.60
CA MET A 11 6.59 -13.95 -4.27
C MET A 11 5.90 -15.27 -3.87
N PHE A 12 6.66 -16.36 -3.76
CA PHE A 12 6.13 -17.64 -3.28
C PHE A 12 5.62 -17.55 -1.85
N ALA A 13 6.36 -16.90 -0.94
CA ALA A 13 5.96 -16.71 0.45
C ALA A 13 4.67 -15.86 0.56
N VAL A 14 4.54 -14.81 -0.25
CA VAL A 14 3.30 -14.00 -0.33
C VAL A 14 2.13 -14.81 -0.87
N ALA A 15 2.35 -15.65 -1.89
CA ALA A 15 1.31 -16.54 -2.41
C ALA A 15 0.83 -17.53 -1.34
N VAL A 16 1.76 -18.10 -0.57
CA VAL A 16 1.45 -18.98 0.57
C VAL A 16 0.66 -18.24 1.64
N ALA A 17 1.02 -16.98 1.96
CA ALA A 17 0.28 -16.14 2.92
C ALA A 17 -1.19 -15.96 2.48
N ASN A 18 -1.40 -15.66 1.21
CA ASN A 18 -2.74 -15.54 0.61
C ASN A 18 -3.53 -16.86 0.69
N MET A 19 -2.89 -17.99 0.38
CA MET A 19 -3.54 -19.31 0.47
C MET A 19 -3.95 -19.66 1.91
N ILE A 20 -3.07 -19.38 2.88
CA ILE A 20 -3.32 -19.60 4.31
C ILE A 20 -4.49 -18.73 4.77
N GLN A 21 -4.50 -17.45 4.39
CA GLN A 21 -5.58 -16.53 4.72
C GLN A 21 -6.93 -17.02 4.20
N GLN A 22 -7.00 -17.38 2.92
CA GLN A 22 -8.25 -17.81 2.30
C GLN A 22 -8.80 -19.12 2.88
N ARG A 23 -7.94 -20.05 3.28
CA ARG A 23 -8.36 -21.37 3.78
C ARG A 23 -8.57 -21.43 5.29
N LEU A 24 -7.66 -20.85 6.06
CA LEU A 24 -7.59 -21.04 7.51
C LEU A 24 -8.00 -19.81 8.31
N PHE A 25 -7.66 -18.60 7.85
CA PHE A 25 -7.77 -17.38 8.67
C PHE A 25 -8.50 -16.23 7.95
N ARG A 26 -9.68 -16.49 7.39
CA ARG A 26 -10.48 -15.50 6.63
C ARG A 26 -10.78 -14.19 7.37
N LYS A 27 -10.69 -14.19 8.71
CA LYS A 27 -10.95 -13.01 9.56
C LYS A 27 -9.71 -12.17 9.84
N ILE A 28 -8.53 -12.65 9.44
CA ILE A 28 -7.26 -11.97 9.65
C ILE A 28 -6.79 -11.42 8.30
N SER A 29 -6.28 -10.19 8.30
CA SER A 29 -5.70 -9.62 7.08
C SER A 29 -4.51 -10.47 6.61
N VAL A 30 -4.38 -10.62 5.30
CA VAL A 30 -3.25 -11.31 4.65
C VAL A 30 -1.91 -10.71 5.06
N ASN A 31 -1.87 -9.40 5.32
CA ASN A 31 -0.66 -8.68 5.68
C ASN A 31 -0.10 -9.13 7.03
N TYR A 32 -0.94 -9.42 8.02
CA TYR A 32 -0.48 -10.02 9.28
C TYR A 32 0.11 -11.41 9.09
N ILE A 33 -0.49 -12.22 8.21
CA ILE A 33 -0.01 -13.57 7.91
C ILE A 33 1.33 -13.49 7.18
N ALA A 34 1.47 -12.58 6.21
CA ALA A 34 2.72 -12.32 5.52
C ALA A 34 3.84 -11.89 6.50
N MET A 35 3.52 -11.00 7.44
CA MET A 35 4.45 -10.58 8.49
C MET A 35 4.89 -11.75 9.38
N LEU A 36 3.96 -12.60 9.82
CA LEU A 36 4.29 -13.79 10.62
C LEU A 36 5.14 -14.80 9.85
N ILE A 37 4.86 -15.01 8.55
CA ILE A 37 5.69 -15.83 7.68
C ILE A 37 7.08 -15.22 7.55
N GLY A 38 7.19 -13.91 7.39
CA GLY A 38 8.46 -13.20 7.38
C GLY A 38 9.26 -13.39 8.67
N MET A 39 8.61 -13.30 9.83
CA MET A 39 9.23 -13.60 11.13
C MET A 39 9.74 -15.04 11.19
N ALA A 40 8.94 -16.01 10.74
CA ALA A 40 9.33 -17.43 10.71
C ALA A 40 10.53 -17.68 9.78
N ILE A 41 10.55 -17.06 8.60
CA ILE A 41 11.66 -17.12 7.66
C ILE A 41 12.95 -16.58 8.29
N ALA A 42 12.88 -15.48 9.02
CA ALA A 42 14.05 -14.87 9.66
C ALA A 42 14.66 -15.71 10.79
N LEU A 43 13.89 -16.63 11.37
CA LEU A 43 14.42 -17.60 12.36
C LEU A 43 15.31 -18.67 11.73
N ILE A 44 15.23 -18.87 10.41
CA ILE A 44 16.03 -19.87 9.68
C ILE A 44 17.35 -19.22 9.25
N PRO A 45 18.54 -19.70 9.78
CA PRO A 45 19.81 -19.04 9.52
C PRO A 45 20.19 -18.96 8.02
N GLN A 46 19.81 -19.99 7.24
CA GLN A 46 20.12 -20.08 5.80
C GLN A 46 19.45 -18.99 4.97
N THR A 47 18.33 -18.44 5.44
CA THR A 47 17.59 -17.38 4.74
C THR A 47 18.18 -15.99 4.97
N ASN A 48 19.05 -15.83 5.97
CA ASN A 48 19.65 -14.53 6.30
C ASN A 48 20.53 -13.99 5.16
N GLN A 49 21.28 -14.85 4.47
CA GLN A 49 22.13 -14.46 3.32
C GLN A 49 21.32 -14.01 2.11
N ILE A 50 20.02 -14.33 2.08
CA ILE A 50 19.12 -14.03 0.97
C ILE A 50 18.76 -12.53 0.92
N ILE A 51 18.80 -11.86 2.07
CA ILE A 51 18.19 -10.53 2.26
C ILE A 51 19.25 -9.42 2.44
N GLU A 52 20.53 -9.75 2.50
CA GLU A 52 21.63 -8.78 2.70
C GLU A 52 21.83 -7.78 1.55
N GLY A 53 21.20 -8.01 0.39
CA GLY A 53 21.34 -7.16 -0.80
C GLY A 53 20.20 -6.15 -1.02
N PHE A 54 19.30 -5.96 -0.05
CA PHE A 54 18.12 -5.11 -0.25
C PHE A 54 18.44 -3.63 0.03
N SER A 55 18.53 -2.81 -1.02
CA SER A 55 18.75 -1.37 -0.84
C SER A 55 17.43 -0.62 -0.60
N SER A 56 17.45 0.37 0.29
CA SER A 56 16.28 1.23 0.56
C SER A 56 15.76 1.93 -0.71
N GLU A 57 16.66 2.25 -1.64
CA GLU A 57 16.32 2.88 -2.91
C GLU A 57 15.49 1.97 -3.83
N ILE A 58 15.86 0.68 -3.92
CA ILE A 58 15.06 -0.33 -4.62
C ILE A 58 13.71 -0.51 -3.93
N PHE A 59 13.68 -0.54 -2.59
CA PHE A 59 12.43 -0.65 -1.84
C PHE A 59 11.49 0.52 -2.12
N MET A 60 12.00 1.75 -2.03
CA MET A 60 11.21 2.95 -2.31
C MET A 60 10.75 3.01 -3.77
N GLY A 61 11.63 2.74 -4.73
CA GLY A 61 11.31 2.86 -6.16
C GLY A 61 10.45 1.71 -6.70
N VAL A 62 10.71 0.46 -6.28
CA VAL A 62 10.06 -0.72 -6.89
C VAL A 62 8.83 -1.17 -6.10
N ILE A 63 8.73 -0.84 -4.82
CA ILE A 63 7.61 -1.27 -3.98
C ILE A 63 6.74 -0.08 -3.57
N VAL A 64 7.31 0.92 -2.88
CA VAL A 64 6.53 2.02 -2.31
C VAL A 64 5.99 2.96 -3.40
N ALA A 65 6.80 3.32 -4.38
CA ALA A 65 6.37 4.23 -5.44
C ALA A 65 5.17 3.67 -6.25
N PRO A 66 5.16 2.40 -6.73
CA PRO A 66 3.97 1.83 -7.34
C PRO A 66 2.76 1.76 -6.41
N LEU A 67 2.94 1.44 -5.12
CA LEU A 67 1.84 1.45 -4.15
C LEU A 67 1.18 2.83 -4.07
N LEU A 68 1.96 3.87 -3.87
CA LEU A 68 1.48 5.25 -3.77
C LEU A 68 0.86 5.77 -5.08
N PHE A 69 1.39 5.35 -6.23
CA PHE A 69 0.80 5.64 -7.53
C PHE A 69 -0.61 5.06 -7.65
N PHE A 70 -0.79 3.78 -7.31
CA PHE A 70 -2.10 3.14 -7.38
C PHE A 70 -3.08 3.65 -6.31
N GLU A 71 -2.61 4.03 -5.13
CA GLU A 71 -3.41 4.72 -4.13
C GLU A 71 -3.87 6.11 -4.62
N GLY A 72 -2.95 6.87 -5.21
CA GLY A 72 -3.26 8.15 -5.86
C GLY A 72 -4.29 7.99 -6.96
N GLN A 73 -4.18 6.93 -7.78
CA GLN A 73 -5.15 6.64 -8.82
C GLN A 73 -6.54 6.26 -8.29
N ARG A 74 -6.64 5.63 -7.13
CA ARG A 74 -7.91 5.32 -6.47
C ARG A 74 -8.53 6.52 -5.76
N THR A 75 -7.75 7.58 -5.57
CA THR A 75 -8.17 8.79 -4.88
C THR A 75 -8.73 9.80 -5.88
N ARG A 76 -9.96 10.27 -5.64
CA ARG A 76 -10.61 11.24 -6.54
C ARG A 76 -9.97 12.61 -6.43
N LEU A 77 -9.37 13.07 -7.53
CA LEU A 77 -8.73 14.39 -7.60
C LEU A 77 -9.67 15.54 -7.16
N TYR A 78 -10.95 15.46 -7.52
CA TYR A 78 -11.95 16.44 -7.09
C TYR A 78 -12.05 16.56 -5.56
N ASN A 79 -12.03 15.45 -4.84
CA ASN A 79 -12.09 15.44 -3.39
C ASN A 79 -10.84 16.06 -2.77
N VAL A 80 -9.66 15.74 -3.31
CA VAL A 80 -8.36 16.30 -2.89
C VAL A 80 -8.38 17.82 -3.06
N LEU A 81 -8.78 18.32 -4.24
CA LEU A 81 -8.86 19.76 -4.51
C LEU A 81 -9.89 20.47 -3.65
N ARG A 82 -10.99 19.83 -3.30
CA ARG A 82 -11.99 20.40 -2.40
C ARG A 82 -11.52 20.45 -0.94
N SER A 83 -10.75 19.48 -0.51
CA SER A 83 -10.30 19.30 0.89
C SER A 83 -8.86 19.75 1.13
N TRP A 84 -8.20 20.41 0.17
CA TRP A 84 -6.78 20.75 0.21
C TRP A 84 -6.31 21.42 1.52
N ARG A 85 -7.16 22.29 2.12
CA ARG A 85 -6.85 22.95 3.40
C ARG A 85 -6.85 21.98 4.58
N ALA A 86 -7.71 20.97 4.56
CA ALA A 86 -7.74 19.95 5.59
C ALA A 86 -6.52 19.00 5.41
N ILE A 87 -6.22 18.64 4.16
CA ILE A 87 -5.07 17.81 3.81
C ILE A 87 -3.78 18.50 4.24
N LEU A 88 -3.54 19.76 3.87
CA LEU A 88 -2.37 20.50 4.34
C LEU A 88 -2.31 20.60 5.87
N GLY A 89 -3.45 20.80 6.52
CA GLY A 89 -3.50 20.80 7.97
C GLY A 89 -3.07 19.48 8.60
N LEU A 90 -3.54 18.36 8.04
CA LEU A 90 -3.19 17.01 8.51
C LEU A 90 -1.75 16.62 8.17
N THR A 91 -1.32 16.88 6.94
CA THR A 91 -0.03 16.38 6.44
C THR A 91 1.15 17.30 6.71
N VAL A 92 0.93 18.56 7.07
CA VAL A 92 1.99 19.50 7.39
C VAL A 92 1.90 19.97 8.84
N VAL A 93 0.76 20.62 9.22
CA VAL A 93 0.67 21.24 10.56
C VAL A 93 0.65 20.18 11.65
N MET A 94 -0.18 19.16 11.53
CA MET A 94 -0.25 18.07 12.52
C MET A 94 1.08 17.32 12.61
N LEU A 95 1.74 17.03 11.47
CA LEU A 95 3.03 16.35 11.46
C LEU A 95 4.12 17.16 12.16
N ILE A 96 4.23 18.47 11.88
CA ILE A 96 5.19 19.33 12.55
C ILE A 96 4.96 19.33 14.07
N LEU A 97 3.71 19.45 14.51
CA LEU A 97 3.36 19.40 15.93
C LEU A 97 3.70 18.05 16.55
N ALA A 98 3.43 16.94 15.86
CA ALA A 98 3.77 15.60 16.30
C ALA A 98 5.29 15.42 16.42
N THR A 99 6.04 15.82 15.38
CA THR A 99 7.50 15.76 15.37
C THR A 99 8.11 16.56 16.53
N ILE A 100 7.67 17.79 16.74
CA ILE A 100 8.18 18.64 17.82
C ILE A 100 7.87 18.01 19.17
N THR A 101 6.63 17.58 19.40
CA THR A 101 6.21 17.01 20.69
C THR A 101 6.95 15.71 20.99
N ALA A 102 7.08 14.82 20.00
CA ALA A 102 7.78 13.56 20.15
C ALA A 102 9.29 13.77 20.37
N ALA A 103 9.92 14.65 19.60
CA ALA A 103 11.35 14.95 19.74
C ALA A 103 11.70 15.53 21.12
N PHE A 104 10.92 16.49 21.62
CA PHE A 104 11.11 17.01 22.97
C PHE A 104 10.79 15.96 24.04
N GLY A 105 9.79 15.11 23.83
CA GLY A 105 9.49 13.99 24.72
C GLY A 105 10.68 13.04 24.87
N ILE A 106 11.34 12.67 23.77
CA ILE A 106 12.52 11.79 23.76
C ILE A 106 13.71 12.52 24.44
N TYR A 107 13.98 13.75 24.01
CA TYR A 107 15.10 14.54 24.56
C TYR A 107 15.03 14.68 26.09
N LEU A 108 13.85 14.99 26.62
CA LEU A 108 13.65 15.20 28.07
C LEU A 108 13.64 13.90 28.87
N SER A 109 13.21 12.78 28.26
CA SER A 109 13.03 11.49 28.98
C SER A 109 14.30 10.65 28.98
N ILE A 110 15.00 10.58 27.85
CA ILE A 110 16.16 9.68 27.66
C ILE A 110 17.47 10.45 27.60
N GLY A 111 17.46 11.75 27.28
CA GLY A 111 18.67 12.57 27.15
C GLY A 111 19.44 12.37 25.85
N VAL A 112 18.79 11.79 24.84
CA VAL A 112 19.32 11.67 23.48
C VAL A 112 19.49 13.06 22.87
N SER A 113 20.52 13.29 22.03
CA SER A 113 20.76 14.59 21.42
C SER A 113 19.53 15.10 20.65
N LEU A 114 19.27 16.40 20.72
CA LEU A 114 18.07 16.99 20.12
C LEU A 114 17.96 16.71 18.61
N PRO A 115 19.02 16.82 17.78
CA PRO A 115 18.94 16.44 16.37
C PRO A 115 18.55 14.97 16.14
N LEU A 116 19.08 14.03 16.95
CA LEU A 116 18.73 12.60 16.85
C LEU A 116 17.28 12.36 17.30
N SER A 117 16.80 13.07 18.32
CA SER A 117 15.40 13.02 18.74
C SER A 117 14.45 13.51 17.63
N PHE A 118 14.86 14.54 16.86
CA PHE A 118 14.10 15.01 15.69
C PHE A 118 14.14 14.04 14.52
N ILE A 119 15.26 13.32 14.30
CA ILE A 119 15.32 12.21 13.30
C ILE A 119 14.30 11.13 13.65
N LEU A 120 14.35 10.61 14.89
CA LEU A 120 13.39 9.61 15.38
C LEU A 120 11.95 10.08 15.24
N ALA A 121 11.65 11.29 15.67
CA ALA A 121 10.31 11.85 15.57
C ALA A 121 9.86 12.04 14.11
N ALA A 122 10.74 12.48 13.19
CA ALA A 122 10.39 12.68 11.79
C ALA A 122 10.08 11.35 11.07
N ILE A 123 10.86 10.29 11.35
CA ILE A 123 10.60 8.95 10.80
C ILE A 123 9.25 8.40 11.29
N SER A 124 8.90 8.71 12.54
CA SER A 124 7.66 8.23 13.18
C SER A 124 6.39 8.95 12.74
N THR A 125 6.44 9.95 11.86
CA THR A 125 5.24 10.71 11.47
C THR A 125 4.45 10.13 10.31
N PRO A 126 5.04 9.53 9.25
CA PRO A 126 4.27 8.95 8.17
C PRO A 126 3.39 7.79 8.63
N THR A 127 2.16 7.74 8.12
CA THR A 127 1.20 6.67 8.38
C THR A 127 0.88 5.91 7.11
N ASP A 128 0.54 4.62 7.23
CA ASP A 128 0.37 3.70 6.13
C ASP A 128 -1.12 3.32 5.99
N ALA A 129 -1.73 3.68 4.86
CA ALA A 129 -3.13 3.37 4.57
C ALA A 129 -3.37 1.86 4.50
N THR A 130 -2.44 1.08 3.95
CA THR A 130 -2.59 -0.37 3.80
C THR A 130 -2.46 -1.10 5.13
N ALA A 131 -1.59 -0.60 6.02
CA ALA A 131 -1.51 -1.06 7.39
C ALA A 131 -2.82 -0.75 8.14
N THR A 132 -3.40 0.43 7.93
CA THR A 132 -4.70 0.82 8.50
C THR A 132 -5.82 -0.09 8.00
N GLU A 133 -5.92 -0.35 6.70
CA GLU A 133 -6.89 -1.29 6.12
C GLU A 133 -6.74 -2.70 6.69
N SER A 134 -5.51 -3.14 6.97
CA SER A 134 -5.23 -4.44 7.58
C SER A 134 -5.74 -4.55 9.00
N VAL A 135 -5.56 -3.49 9.81
CA VAL A 135 -6.00 -3.43 11.20
C VAL A 135 -7.53 -3.36 11.30
N VAL A 136 -8.17 -2.64 10.38
CA VAL A 136 -9.63 -2.46 10.34
C VAL A 136 -10.34 -3.62 9.64
N HIS A 137 -9.62 -4.61 9.15
CA HIS A 137 -10.18 -5.71 8.35
C HIS A 137 -11.41 -6.36 9.01
N GLY A 138 -12.55 -6.36 8.29
CA GLY A 138 -13.85 -6.87 8.78
C GLY A 138 -14.59 -5.96 9.77
N LEU A 139 -14.15 -4.69 9.90
CA LEU A 139 -14.78 -3.65 10.71
C LEU A 139 -15.13 -2.45 9.82
N LYS A 140 -16.16 -1.69 10.22
CA LYS A 140 -16.66 -0.54 9.46
C LYS A 140 -16.16 0.77 10.08
N LEU A 141 -15.29 1.47 9.37
CA LEU A 141 -14.89 2.83 9.74
C LEU A 141 -16.02 3.83 9.45
N PRO A 142 -16.17 4.88 10.27
CA PRO A 142 -16.97 6.04 9.91
C PRO A 142 -16.41 6.68 8.62
N LYS A 143 -17.25 6.86 7.58
CA LYS A 143 -16.83 7.34 6.25
C LYS A 143 -15.98 8.61 6.26
N LYS A 144 -16.26 9.54 7.19
CA LYS A 144 -15.47 10.78 7.33
C LYS A 144 -14.05 10.49 7.83
N ILE A 145 -13.91 9.60 8.81
CA ILE A 145 -12.63 9.25 9.38
C ILE A 145 -11.80 8.46 8.38
N GLU A 146 -12.42 7.52 7.67
CA GLU A 146 -11.78 6.78 6.58
C GLU A 146 -11.22 7.73 5.52
N PHE A 147 -11.99 8.74 5.12
CA PHE A 147 -11.57 9.77 4.17
C PHE A 147 -10.32 10.53 4.66
N TYR A 148 -10.33 11.03 5.92
CA TYR A 148 -9.20 11.76 6.46
C TYR A 148 -7.95 10.89 6.64
N LEU A 149 -8.10 9.63 7.05
CA LEU A 149 -6.97 8.70 7.17
C LEU A 149 -6.33 8.37 5.82
N LYS A 150 -7.14 8.15 4.78
CA LYS A 150 -6.64 7.90 3.42
C LYS A 150 -5.94 9.12 2.82
N ASP A 151 -6.55 10.30 2.95
CA ASP A 151 -5.96 11.53 2.44
C ASP A 151 -4.68 11.90 3.20
N GLU A 152 -4.63 11.68 4.52
CA GLU A 152 -3.44 11.89 5.32
C GLU A 152 -2.31 10.98 4.84
N SER A 153 -2.52 9.67 4.81
CA SER A 153 -1.49 8.68 4.43
C SER A 153 -0.95 8.89 3.02
N LEU A 154 -1.77 9.40 2.09
CA LEU A 154 -1.32 9.63 0.71
C LEU A 154 -0.28 10.76 0.59
N PHE A 155 -0.34 11.75 1.46
CA PHE A 155 0.49 12.98 1.35
C PHE A 155 1.50 13.17 2.48
N ASN A 156 1.36 12.47 3.60
CA ASN A 156 2.21 12.66 4.77
C ASN A 156 3.64 12.13 4.60
N ASP A 157 3.83 11.11 3.74
CA ASP A 157 5.15 10.55 3.45
C ASP A 157 6.12 11.60 2.94
N ALA A 158 5.66 12.46 2.05
CA ALA A 158 6.45 13.56 1.53
C ALA A 158 6.87 14.54 2.63
N SER A 159 5.95 14.90 3.51
CA SER A 159 6.24 15.80 4.63
C SER A 159 7.20 15.15 5.64
N GLY A 160 7.04 13.85 5.90
CA GLY A 160 7.94 13.07 6.76
C GLY A 160 9.37 13.03 6.22
N ILE A 161 9.55 12.79 4.92
CA ILE A 161 10.87 12.79 4.27
C ILE A 161 11.57 14.15 4.42
N ILE A 162 10.83 15.24 4.27
CA ILE A 162 11.41 16.59 4.37
C ILE A 162 11.84 16.89 5.80
N LEU A 163 10.96 16.58 6.78
CA LEU A 163 11.32 16.74 8.19
C LEU A 163 12.53 15.88 8.55
N LEU A 164 12.61 14.66 8.01
CA LEU A 164 13.75 13.77 8.19
C LEU A 164 15.03 14.37 7.60
N ASN A 165 15.00 14.82 6.35
CA ASN A 165 16.17 15.41 5.70
C ASN A 165 16.65 16.65 6.48
N MET A 166 15.75 17.51 6.93
CA MET A 166 16.07 18.66 7.76
C MET A 166 16.71 18.26 9.10
N ALA A 167 16.18 17.19 9.73
CA ALA A 167 16.74 16.70 10.99
C ALA A 167 18.12 16.04 10.81
N VAL A 168 18.32 15.33 9.70
CA VAL A 168 19.61 14.72 9.32
C VAL A 168 20.64 15.81 9.01
N ASP A 169 20.28 16.83 8.26
CA ASP A 169 21.15 17.97 7.99
C ASP A 169 21.58 18.68 9.30
N TRP A 170 20.63 18.85 10.21
CA TRP A 170 20.92 19.36 11.52
C TRP A 170 21.87 18.44 12.32
N TYR A 171 21.66 17.13 12.27
CA TYR A 171 22.52 16.15 12.94
C TYR A 171 23.96 16.18 12.41
N ILE A 172 24.15 16.27 11.09
CA ILE A 172 25.46 16.26 10.43
C ILE A 172 26.17 17.61 10.59
N HIS A 173 25.50 18.71 10.23
CA HIS A 173 26.12 20.04 10.15
C HIS A 173 26.03 20.81 11.46
N LYS A 174 25.34 20.31 12.48
CA LYS A 174 25.12 20.95 13.79
C LYS A 174 24.47 22.36 13.72
N GLN A 175 23.85 22.69 12.57
CA GLN A 175 23.17 23.96 12.32
C GLN A 175 21.82 23.72 11.69
N LEU A 176 20.80 24.37 12.22
CA LEU A 176 19.42 24.28 11.67
C LEU A 176 19.22 25.46 10.70
N ARG A 177 19.10 25.15 9.40
CA ARG A 177 18.93 26.13 8.32
C ARG A 177 17.49 26.09 7.78
N ILE A 178 16.55 26.64 8.55
CA ILE A 178 15.12 26.58 8.24
C ILE A 178 14.78 27.17 6.86
N GLY A 179 15.42 28.29 6.48
CA GLY A 179 15.17 28.96 5.20
C GLY A 179 15.56 28.08 3.99
N GLU A 180 16.73 27.44 4.05
CA GLU A 180 17.16 26.49 3.01
C GLU A 180 16.27 25.27 2.95
N ALA A 181 15.85 24.73 4.10
CA ALA A 181 14.96 23.58 4.17
C ALA A 181 13.58 23.87 3.54
N ILE A 182 13.00 25.05 3.79
CA ILE A 182 11.74 25.46 3.14
C ILE A 182 11.92 25.63 1.63
N GLY A 183 13.02 26.24 1.19
CA GLY A 183 13.33 26.40 -0.23
C GLY A 183 13.48 25.04 -0.94
N ASN A 184 14.23 24.13 -0.35
CA ASN A 184 14.40 22.77 -0.85
C ASN A 184 13.08 22.00 -0.87
N PHE A 185 12.22 22.19 0.14
CA PHE A 185 10.87 21.62 0.14
C PHE A 185 10.04 22.08 -1.05
N ILE A 186 9.94 23.39 -1.26
CA ILE A 186 9.14 23.96 -2.35
C ILE A 186 9.66 23.48 -3.70
N TYR A 187 10.98 23.44 -3.88
CA TYR A 187 11.61 22.92 -5.10
C TYR A 187 11.31 21.44 -5.30
N SER A 188 11.56 20.63 -4.28
CA SER A 188 11.41 19.16 -4.35
C SER A 188 9.95 18.75 -4.53
N ALA A 189 9.03 19.33 -3.75
CA ALA A 189 7.61 19.02 -3.84
C ALA A 189 6.99 19.59 -5.13
N GLY A 190 7.24 20.87 -5.42
CA GLY A 190 6.72 21.53 -6.61
C GLY A 190 7.25 20.91 -7.90
N GLY A 191 8.56 20.66 -7.96
CA GLY A 191 9.20 19.96 -9.08
C GLY A 191 8.66 18.54 -9.27
N GLY A 192 8.46 17.80 -8.17
CA GLY A 192 7.86 16.48 -8.18
C GLY A 192 6.44 16.49 -8.77
N ILE A 193 5.57 17.41 -8.32
CA ILE A 193 4.22 17.57 -8.88
C ILE A 193 4.28 17.83 -10.38
N VAL A 194 5.08 18.80 -10.82
CA VAL A 194 5.17 19.19 -12.23
C VAL A 194 5.66 18.01 -13.07
N LEU A 195 6.73 17.34 -12.65
CA LEU A 195 7.26 16.16 -13.36
C LEU A 195 6.24 15.03 -13.45
N GLY A 196 5.62 14.69 -12.30
CA GLY A 196 4.62 13.62 -12.23
C GLY A 196 3.43 13.88 -13.16
N VAL A 197 2.89 15.10 -13.14
CA VAL A 197 1.80 15.52 -14.04
C VAL A 197 2.21 15.45 -15.52
N LEU A 198 3.39 15.96 -15.87
CA LEU A 198 3.85 15.96 -17.26
C LEU A 198 4.02 14.54 -17.81
N ILE A 199 4.68 13.65 -17.06
CA ILE A 199 4.87 12.26 -17.48
C ILE A 199 3.52 11.52 -17.51
N ALA A 200 2.64 11.72 -16.54
CA ALA A 200 1.32 11.10 -16.55
C ALA A 200 0.49 11.50 -17.77
N VAL A 201 0.45 12.81 -18.10
CA VAL A 201 -0.26 13.30 -19.30
C VAL A 201 0.34 12.69 -20.57
N PHE A 202 1.67 12.60 -20.65
CA PHE A 202 2.34 11.97 -21.79
C PHE A 202 1.98 10.48 -21.93
N VAL A 203 2.00 9.72 -20.82
CA VAL A 203 1.63 8.30 -20.82
C VAL A 203 0.17 8.10 -21.18
N ILE A 204 -0.74 8.94 -20.66
CA ILE A 204 -2.16 8.92 -21.01
C ILE A 204 -2.35 9.19 -22.51
N PHE A 205 -1.62 10.14 -23.07
CA PHE A 205 -1.66 10.44 -24.50
C PHE A 205 -1.23 9.23 -25.34
N LEU A 206 -0.11 8.58 -24.99
CA LEU A 206 0.35 7.36 -25.67
C LEU A 206 -0.69 6.24 -25.60
N ARG A 207 -1.26 6.03 -24.42
CA ARG A 207 -2.30 5.02 -24.17
C ARG A 207 -3.55 5.28 -25.02
N GLN A 208 -4.05 6.51 -25.03
CA GLN A 208 -5.23 6.87 -25.83
C GLN A 208 -4.97 6.78 -27.35
N SER A 209 -3.76 7.13 -27.80
CA SER A 209 -3.35 6.98 -29.19
C SER A 209 -3.35 5.50 -29.62
N SER A 210 -2.85 4.62 -28.76
CA SER A 210 -2.83 3.17 -29.00
C SER A 210 -4.24 2.58 -29.05
N LEU A 211 -5.15 3.01 -28.20
CA LEU A 211 -6.56 2.56 -28.19
C LEU A 211 -7.36 3.06 -29.41
N ARG A 212 -6.99 4.20 -30.01
CA ARG A 212 -7.66 4.75 -31.20
C ARG A 212 -7.22 4.12 -32.50
N SER A 213 -6.11 3.40 -32.52
CA SER A 213 -5.59 2.73 -33.72
C SER A 213 -6.53 1.57 -34.11
N LYS A 214 -7.22 1.73 -35.25
CA LYS A 214 -8.28 0.82 -35.74
C LYS A 214 -7.78 -0.55 -36.20
N HIS A 215 -6.50 -0.89 -36.05
CA HIS A 215 -5.89 -2.08 -36.66
C HIS A 215 -5.69 -3.28 -35.74
N HIS A 216 -6.15 -3.24 -34.49
CA HIS A 216 -5.93 -4.36 -33.59
C HIS A 216 -7.26 -4.90 -33.03
N LEU A 217 -7.51 -6.18 -33.29
CA LEU A 217 -8.45 -7.05 -32.57
C LEU A 217 -8.16 -6.90 -31.08
N ALA A 218 -9.19 -6.65 -30.29
CA ALA A 218 -9.18 -6.14 -28.92
C ALA A 218 -8.20 -6.81 -27.93
N SER A 219 -7.79 -8.05 -28.14
CA SER A 219 -6.92 -8.77 -27.20
C SER A 219 -5.43 -8.46 -27.30
N SER A 220 -4.93 -8.04 -28.49
CA SER A 220 -3.48 -7.82 -28.68
C SER A 220 -3.00 -6.43 -28.23
N ALA A 221 -3.90 -5.45 -28.11
CA ALA A 221 -3.54 -4.08 -27.75
C ALA A 221 -3.51 -3.83 -26.22
N VAL A 222 -4.15 -4.69 -25.42
CA VAL A 222 -4.28 -4.50 -23.96
C VAL A 222 -2.92 -4.70 -23.28
N MET A 223 -2.18 -5.74 -23.63
CA MET A 223 -0.96 -6.13 -22.93
C MET A 223 0.16 -5.06 -22.94
N PRO A 224 0.50 -4.41 -24.08
CA PRO A 224 1.49 -3.32 -24.07
C PRO A 224 1.07 -2.12 -23.23
N ILE A 225 -0.22 -1.84 -23.18
CA ILE A 225 -0.81 -0.74 -22.41
C ILE A 225 -0.66 -1.00 -20.92
N GLU A 226 -0.93 -2.22 -20.47
CA GLU A 226 -0.79 -2.62 -19.06
C GLU A 226 0.67 -2.61 -18.61
N VAL A 227 1.60 -3.06 -19.44
CA VAL A 227 3.05 -2.99 -19.17
C VAL A 227 3.51 -1.54 -19.01
N LEU A 228 3.12 -0.66 -19.93
CA LEU A 228 3.44 0.77 -19.84
C LEU A 228 2.89 1.40 -18.56
N TYR A 229 1.66 1.04 -18.21
CA TYR A 229 0.99 1.50 -17.01
C TYR A 229 1.72 1.08 -15.72
N PHE A 230 2.16 -0.18 -15.65
CA PHE A 230 2.92 -0.70 -14.51
C PHE A 230 4.31 -0.06 -14.38
N LEU A 231 4.97 0.21 -15.51
CA LEU A 231 6.30 0.84 -15.51
C LEU A 231 6.25 2.34 -15.17
N THR A 232 5.10 2.99 -15.37
CA THR A 232 4.95 4.44 -15.16
C THR A 232 5.45 4.91 -13.79
N PRO A 233 5.03 4.34 -12.64
CA PRO A 233 5.50 4.80 -11.33
C PRO A 233 7.01 4.61 -11.14
N LEU A 234 7.58 3.51 -11.66
CA LEU A 234 9.02 3.26 -11.61
C LEU A 234 9.80 4.34 -12.35
N VAL A 235 9.39 4.61 -13.60
CA VAL A 235 10.05 5.63 -14.43
C VAL A 235 9.96 7.00 -13.79
N ILE A 236 8.78 7.38 -13.29
CA ILE A 236 8.57 8.67 -12.64
C ILE A 236 9.46 8.80 -11.41
N TYR A 237 9.47 7.78 -10.53
CA TYR A 237 10.26 7.80 -9.30
C TYR A 237 11.75 8.00 -9.60
N PHE A 238 12.35 7.15 -10.42
CA PHE A 238 13.78 7.23 -10.71
C PHE A 238 14.19 8.47 -11.51
N LEU A 239 13.33 8.98 -12.39
CA LEU A 239 13.58 10.25 -13.07
C LEU A 239 13.52 11.44 -12.10
N ALA A 240 12.57 11.45 -11.18
CA ALA A 240 12.42 12.50 -10.19
C ALA A 240 13.64 12.55 -9.26
N GLU A 241 14.03 11.39 -8.69
CA GLU A 241 15.22 11.30 -7.84
C GLU A 241 16.51 11.74 -8.55
N LYS A 242 16.61 11.45 -9.87
CA LYS A 242 17.79 11.84 -10.67
C LYS A 242 17.94 13.36 -10.86
N ILE A 243 16.87 14.12 -10.75
CA ILE A 243 16.86 15.59 -10.87
C ILE A 243 16.63 16.28 -9.52
N ASP A 244 16.83 15.55 -8.41
CA ASP A 244 16.72 16.02 -7.04
C ASP A 244 15.34 16.60 -6.68
N VAL A 245 14.25 16.03 -7.28
CA VAL A 245 12.88 16.32 -6.86
C VAL A 245 12.23 15.08 -6.25
N SER A 246 11.18 15.26 -5.45
CA SER A 246 10.57 14.15 -4.73
C SER A 246 9.90 13.13 -5.66
N GLY A 247 10.47 11.93 -5.75
CA GLY A 247 9.93 10.81 -6.49
C GLY A 247 8.57 10.37 -5.94
N ILE A 248 8.38 10.42 -4.62
CA ILE A 248 7.12 10.06 -3.97
C ILE A 248 6.00 11.03 -4.36
N ILE A 249 6.25 12.35 -4.27
CA ILE A 249 5.25 13.35 -4.67
C ILE A 249 4.94 13.23 -6.17
N ALA A 250 5.95 12.98 -6.99
CA ALA A 250 5.78 12.83 -8.43
C ALA A 250 4.87 11.64 -8.78
N VAL A 251 5.06 10.47 -8.16
CA VAL A 251 4.21 9.30 -8.42
C VAL A 251 2.79 9.47 -7.90
N VAL A 252 2.60 10.11 -6.74
CA VAL A 252 1.26 10.43 -6.21
C VAL A 252 0.53 11.40 -7.14
N ALA A 253 1.18 12.47 -7.59
CA ALA A 253 0.61 13.44 -8.53
C ALA A 253 0.23 12.75 -9.84
N ALA A 254 1.09 11.86 -10.36
CA ALA A 254 0.80 11.08 -11.54
C ALA A 254 -0.40 10.13 -11.34
N GLY A 255 -0.49 9.47 -10.20
CA GLY A 255 -1.64 8.62 -9.84
C GLY A 255 -2.95 9.40 -9.84
N LEU A 256 -2.97 10.60 -9.24
CA LEU A 256 -4.14 11.49 -9.24
C LEU A 256 -4.56 11.92 -10.66
N VAL A 257 -3.60 12.18 -11.56
CA VAL A 257 -3.89 12.50 -12.96
C VAL A 257 -4.49 11.28 -13.67
N HIS A 258 -3.94 10.09 -13.44
CA HIS A 258 -4.49 8.84 -13.97
C HIS A 258 -5.88 8.50 -13.41
N ASN A 259 -6.23 8.95 -12.20
CA ASN A 259 -7.59 8.82 -11.68
C ASN A 259 -8.62 9.49 -12.60
N VAL A 260 -8.33 10.71 -13.08
CA VAL A 260 -9.24 11.46 -13.97
C VAL A 260 -9.45 10.70 -15.29
N GLU A 261 -8.40 10.10 -15.82
CA GLU A 261 -8.50 9.29 -17.04
C GLU A 261 -9.28 7.99 -16.77
N SER A 262 -9.03 7.33 -15.66
CA SER A 262 -9.72 6.11 -15.25
C SER A 262 -11.23 6.33 -15.08
N GLU A 263 -11.66 7.40 -14.42
CA GLU A 263 -13.08 7.74 -14.29
C GLU A 263 -13.73 7.98 -15.67
N ARG A 264 -13.02 8.60 -16.61
CA ARG A 264 -13.48 8.78 -17.99
C ARG A 264 -13.56 7.44 -18.73
N SER A 265 -12.54 6.60 -18.62
CA SER A 265 -12.46 5.30 -19.28
C SER A 265 -13.55 4.35 -18.79
N ARG A 266 -13.94 4.43 -17.52
CA ARG A 266 -15.07 3.69 -16.96
C ARG A 266 -16.37 3.87 -17.75
N LEU A 267 -16.58 5.07 -18.28
CA LEU A 267 -17.81 5.41 -19.05
C LEU A 267 -17.66 5.11 -20.53
N THR A 268 -16.44 5.17 -21.09
CA THR A 268 -16.20 5.06 -22.55
C THR A 268 -15.71 3.68 -22.97
N ASN A 269 -15.00 2.96 -22.10
CA ASN A 269 -14.41 1.66 -22.39
C ASN A 269 -14.33 0.79 -21.14
N ALA A 270 -15.48 0.31 -20.68
CA ALA A 270 -15.63 -0.41 -19.42
C ALA A 270 -14.74 -1.66 -19.32
N VAL A 271 -14.54 -2.39 -20.41
CA VAL A 271 -13.72 -3.62 -20.41
C VAL A 271 -12.27 -3.31 -20.04
N VAL A 272 -11.65 -2.36 -20.73
CA VAL A 272 -10.26 -1.93 -20.46
C VAL A 272 -10.14 -1.38 -19.04
N PHE A 273 -11.16 -0.65 -18.56
CA PHE A 273 -11.17 -0.15 -17.19
C PHE A 273 -11.16 -1.29 -16.16
N TYR A 274 -12.04 -2.28 -16.32
CA TYR A 274 -12.12 -3.40 -15.37
C TYR A 274 -10.88 -4.28 -15.38
N ASP A 275 -10.29 -4.52 -16.57
CA ASP A 275 -9.06 -5.29 -16.70
C ASP A 275 -7.89 -4.57 -16.01
N SER A 276 -7.69 -3.27 -16.27
CA SER A 276 -6.66 -2.45 -15.61
C SER A 276 -6.87 -2.38 -14.10
N TYR A 277 -8.13 -2.26 -13.65
CA TYR A 277 -8.45 -2.23 -12.22
C TYR A 277 -8.12 -3.56 -11.54
N ALA A 278 -8.54 -4.68 -12.12
CA ALA A 278 -8.26 -6.01 -11.58
C ALA A 278 -6.75 -6.29 -11.53
N PHE A 279 -6.02 -5.90 -12.58
CA PHE A 279 -4.56 -6.03 -12.64
C PHE A 279 -3.88 -5.19 -11.54
N SER A 280 -4.30 -3.94 -11.36
CA SER A 280 -3.75 -3.08 -10.29
C SER A 280 -4.01 -3.65 -8.89
N GLU A 281 -5.18 -4.26 -8.65
CA GLU A 281 -5.47 -4.93 -7.37
C GLU A 281 -4.53 -6.09 -7.07
N VAL A 282 -4.26 -6.93 -8.07
CA VAL A 282 -3.32 -8.05 -7.91
C VAL A 282 -1.94 -7.54 -7.55
N ILE A 283 -1.46 -6.50 -8.25
CA ILE A 283 -0.14 -5.91 -7.98
C ILE A 283 -0.07 -5.30 -6.58
N ILE A 284 -1.05 -4.50 -6.19
CA ILE A 284 -1.11 -3.90 -4.86
C ILE A 284 -1.07 -4.98 -3.78
N ASN A 285 -1.84 -6.05 -3.93
CA ASN A 285 -1.86 -7.14 -2.97
C ASN A 285 -0.50 -7.87 -2.87
N ILE A 286 0.19 -8.06 -3.99
CA ILE A 286 1.54 -8.64 -4.02
C ILE A 286 2.53 -7.70 -3.33
N LEU A 287 2.54 -6.42 -3.70
CA LEU A 287 3.47 -5.43 -3.14
C LEU A 287 3.25 -5.27 -1.63
N ASN A 288 2.01 -5.17 -1.17
CA ASN A 288 1.68 -5.13 0.25
C ASN A 288 2.16 -6.39 0.98
N GLY A 289 1.90 -7.56 0.39
CA GLY A 289 2.40 -8.82 0.95
C GLY A 289 3.93 -8.84 1.09
N ILE A 290 4.65 -8.33 0.09
CA ILE A 290 6.13 -8.21 0.12
C ILE A 290 6.56 -7.27 1.25
N VAL A 291 5.93 -6.12 1.37
CA VAL A 291 6.22 -5.14 2.43
C VAL A 291 6.08 -5.74 3.82
N PHE A 292 4.95 -6.36 4.11
CA PHE A 292 4.71 -6.92 5.44
C PHE A 292 5.58 -8.16 5.72
N LEU A 293 5.89 -8.95 4.70
CA LEU A 293 6.84 -10.05 4.81
C LEU A 293 8.24 -9.56 5.15
N LEU A 294 8.73 -8.53 4.45
CA LEU A 294 10.02 -7.90 4.73
C LEU A 294 10.04 -7.26 6.12
N LEU A 295 8.97 -6.57 6.51
CA LEU A 295 8.83 -6.02 7.85
C LEU A 295 8.98 -7.12 8.91
N GLY A 296 8.30 -8.26 8.74
CA GLY A 296 8.41 -9.40 9.65
C GLY A 296 9.83 -9.95 9.75
N ILE A 297 10.55 -10.06 8.64
CA ILE A 297 11.94 -10.52 8.60
C ILE A 297 12.84 -9.57 9.39
N ILE A 298 12.67 -8.28 9.20
CA ILE A 298 13.53 -7.27 9.78
C ILE A 298 13.28 -7.11 11.28
N ILE A 299 12.04 -7.23 11.73
CA ILE A 299 11.71 -7.25 13.17
C ILE A 299 12.58 -8.28 13.90
N ILE A 300 12.59 -9.53 13.42
CA ILE A 300 13.37 -10.61 14.07
C ILE A 300 14.87 -10.36 13.98
N ARG A 301 15.35 -9.81 12.86
CA ARG A 301 16.78 -9.52 12.70
C ARG A 301 17.28 -8.45 13.66
N SER A 302 16.52 -7.35 13.77
CA SER A 302 16.89 -6.24 14.66
C SER A 302 16.83 -6.63 16.15
N MET A 303 16.01 -7.63 16.49
CA MET A 303 15.92 -8.13 17.87
C MET A 303 16.95 -9.24 18.20
N ARG A 304 17.73 -9.71 17.22
CA ARG A 304 18.68 -10.82 17.42
C ARG A 304 19.98 -10.39 18.08
N GLU A 305 20.34 -9.12 18.00
CA GLU A 305 21.53 -8.53 18.60
C GLU A 305 21.17 -7.97 19.99
N ASP A 306 21.51 -8.69 21.06
CA ASP A 306 21.42 -8.29 22.48
C ASP A 306 20.11 -7.63 22.95
N VAL A 307 19.04 -8.40 23.03
CA VAL A 307 17.69 -7.96 23.49
C VAL A 307 17.70 -7.35 24.91
N PHE A 308 18.68 -7.64 25.75
CA PHE A 308 18.78 -7.18 27.14
C PHE A 308 19.83 -6.09 27.38
N ASN A 309 20.36 -5.45 26.34
CA ASN A 309 21.25 -4.34 26.51
C ASN A 309 20.45 -3.07 26.88
N GLN A 310 21.03 -2.19 27.71
CA GLN A 310 20.43 -0.91 28.11
C GLN A 310 19.97 -0.09 26.89
N GLN A 311 20.75 -0.08 25.84
CA GLN A 311 20.44 0.62 24.60
C GLN A 311 19.16 0.13 23.92
N THR A 312 18.90 -1.17 23.96
CA THR A 312 17.65 -1.76 23.45
C THR A 312 16.44 -1.38 24.30
N ILE A 313 16.62 -1.32 25.64
CA ILE A 313 15.57 -0.86 26.54
C ILE A 313 15.23 0.60 26.28
N ASP A 314 16.24 1.45 26.13
CA ASP A 314 16.06 2.88 25.81
C ASP A 314 15.34 3.05 24.47
N ALA A 315 15.69 2.24 23.45
CA ALA A 315 15.03 2.25 22.15
C ALA A 315 13.55 1.85 22.25
N ILE A 316 13.21 0.84 23.05
CA ILE A 316 11.81 0.44 23.29
C ILE A 316 11.04 1.59 23.97
N ILE A 317 11.63 2.23 24.98
CA ILE A 317 11.02 3.37 25.66
C ILE A 317 10.78 4.52 24.69
N ILE A 318 11.74 4.81 23.82
CA ILE A 318 11.60 5.81 22.74
C ILE A 318 10.42 5.46 21.83
N GLY A 319 10.33 4.21 21.37
CA GLY A 319 9.21 3.76 20.54
C GLY A 319 7.85 3.95 21.22
N VAL A 320 7.77 3.70 22.52
CA VAL A 320 6.56 3.96 23.32
C VAL A 320 6.26 5.46 23.39
N ILE A 321 7.26 6.31 23.63
CA ILE A 321 7.11 7.78 23.65
C ILE A 321 6.60 8.26 22.29
N LEU A 322 7.21 7.80 21.17
CA LEU A 322 6.80 8.12 19.82
C LEU A 322 5.34 7.78 19.58
N TYR A 323 4.92 6.58 19.98
CA TYR A 323 3.54 6.12 19.83
C TYR A 323 2.55 7.03 20.58
N PHE A 324 2.79 7.28 21.85
CA PHE A 324 1.87 8.09 22.67
C PHE A 324 1.88 9.58 22.28
N ALA A 325 3.03 10.12 21.87
CA ALA A 325 3.12 11.49 21.37
C ALA A 325 2.30 11.66 20.08
N ASN A 326 2.49 10.78 19.11
CA ASN A 326 1.71 10.78 17.88
C ASN A 326 0.21 10.61 18.19
N LEU A 327 -0.17 9.65 19.02
CA LEU A 327 -1.55 9.40 19.42
C LEU A 327 -2.19 10.65 20.05
N ALA A 328 -1.50 11.31 20.98
CA ALA A 328 -1.98 12.50 21.66
C ALA A 328 -2.19 13.68 20.70
N ILE A 329 -1.20 13.98 19.86
CA ILE A 329 -1.28 15.10 18.90
C ILE A 329 -2.36 14.85 17.87
N ARG A 330 -2.49 13.64 17.35
CA ARG A 330 -3.56 13.25 16.41
C ARG A 330 -4.95 13.44 17.03
N PHE A 331 -5.12 13.01 18.29
CA PHE A 331 -6.37 13.19 19.02
C PHE A 331 -6.68 14.68 19.24
N LEU A 332 -5.72 15.45 19.73
CA LEU A 332 -5.90 16.87 19.97
C LEU A 332 -6.19 17.64 18.66
N TYR A 333 -5.43 17.35 17.60
CA TYR A 333 -5.62 18.00 16.31
C TYR A 333 -7.01 17.68 15.72
N CYS A 334 -7.43 16.42 15.75
CA CYS A 334 -8.76 16.03 15.28
C CYS A 334 -9.86 16.67 16.13
N ARG A 335 -9.71 16.64 17.46
CA ARG A 335 -10.72 17.17 18.38
C ARG A 335 -10.86 18.68 18.34
N PHE A 336 -9.77 19.42 18.13
CA PHE A 336 -9.80 20.89 18.16
C PHE A 336 -9.79 21.51 16.76
N SER A 337 -8.95 21.09 15.84
CA SER A 337 -8.81 21.69 14.52
C SER A 337 -9.87 21.22 13.54
N LEU A 338 -10.06 19.91 13.40
CA LEU A 338 -11.07 19.37 12.46
C LEU A 338 -12.50 19.61 12.94
N THR A 339 -12.74 19.60 14.27
CA THR A 339 -14.07 19.86 14.83
C THR A 339 -14.54 21.29 14.59
N LEU A 340 -13.64 22.26 14.44
CA LEU A 340 -14.01 23.64 14.05
C LEU A 340 -14.61 23.71 12.64
N ARG A 341 -14.30 22.77 11.78
CA ARG A 341 -14.78 22.72 10.40
C ARG A 341 -15.97 21.77 10.22
N GLU A 342 -15.94 20.67 10.97
CA GLU A 342 -16.95 19.62 10.93
C GLU A 342 -17.25 19.11 12.34
N LYS A 343 -18.52 18.77 12.61
CA LYS A 343 -18.90 18.20 13.92
C LYS A 343 -18.31 16.77 14.02
N ILE A 344 -17.16 16.63 14.68
CA ILE A 344 -16.49 15.37 14.94
C ILE A 344 -16.73 15.00 16.42
N SER A 345 -17.22 13.79 16.67
CA SER A 345 -17.43 13.28 18.02
C SER A 345 -16.10 12.93 18.69
N SER A 346 -16.07 12.87 20.03
CA SER A 346 -14.88 12.41 20.74
C SER A 346 -14.53 10.95 20.38
N LYS A 347 -15.53 10.12 20.09
CA LYS A 347 -15.32 8.74 19.62
C LYS A 347 -14.63 8.73 18.26
N ASP A 348 -15.05 9.58 17.31
CA ASP A 348 -14.43 9.67 16.00
C ASP A 348 -12.99 10.20 16.10
N ALA A 349 -12.72 11.13 17.02
CA ALA A 349 -11.38 11.62 17.27
C ALA A 349 -10.45 10.51 17.80
N TRP A 350 -10.92 9.62 18.66
CA TRP A 350 -10.17 8.44 19.08
C TRP A 350 -9.96 7.44 17.94
N ILE A 351 -10.98 7.21 17.10
CA ILE A 351 -10.85 6.33 15.94
C ILE A 351 -9.82 6.89 14.96
N PHE A 352 -9.86 8.19 14.69
CA PHE A 352 -8.86 8.87 13.85
C PHE A 352 -7.44 8.75 14.44
N SER A 353 -7.29 9.02 15.72
CA SER A 353 -6.01 8.97 16.39
C SER A 353 -5.38 7.56 16.36
N LEU A 354 -6.15 6.55 16.71
CA LEU A 354 -5.75 5.15 16.65
C LEU A 354 -5.54 4.64 15.22
N GLY A 355 -6.23 5.23 14.23
CA GLY A 355 -6.11 4.86 12.82
C GLY A 355 -4.82 5.32 12.15
N GLY A 356 -3.99 6.13 12.82
CA GLY A 356 -2.64 6.47 12.36
C GLY A 356 -1.68 5.33 12.58
N ILE A 357 -1.66 4.38 11.67
CA ILE A 357 -0.86 3.15 11.77
C ILE A 357 0.40 3.31 10.93
N HIS A 358 1.53 2.94 11.52
CA HIS A 358 2.84 3.00 10.88
C HIS A 358 3.16 1.66 10.21
N GLY A 359 3.86 1.72 9.09
CA GLY A 359 4.13 0.52 8.29
C GLY A 359 5.41 0.60 7.48
N ALA A 360 5.28 0.28 6.20
CA ALA A 360 6.39 0.14 5.27
C ALA A 360 7.23 1.39 5.11
N VAL A 361 6.61 2.56 4.98
CA VAL A 361 7.31 3.82 4.71
C VAL A 361 8.11 4.25 5.92
N THR A 362 7.55 4.17 7.13
CA THR A 362 8.29 4.41 8.38
C THR A 362 9.56 3.56 8.46
N PHE A 363 9.41 2.25 8.16
CA PHE A 363 10.56 1.36 8.15
C PHE A 363 11.57 1.72 7.05
N ALA A 364 11.11 2.02 5.84
CA ALA A 364 11.97 2.40 4.73
C ALA A 364 12.79 3.66 5.06
N LEU A 365 12.17 4.66 5.66
CA LEU A 365 12.84 5.89 6.09
C LEU A 365 13.91 5.60 7.15
N ALA A 366 13.60 4.77 8.15
CA ALA A 366 14.61 4.34 9.13
C ALA A 366 15.80 3.66 8.44
N TYR A 367 15.54 2.80 7.47
CA TYR A 367 16.59 2.06 6.75
C TYR A 367 17.41 2.94 5.80
N THR A 368 16.87 4.07 5.28
CA THR A 368 17.65 5.01 4.45
C THR A 368 18.83 5.61 5.21
N LEU A 369 18.74 5.73 6.54
CA LEU A 369 19.81 6.27 7.38
C LEU A 369 21.06 5.38 7.42
N SER A 370 20.94 4.11 7.07
CA SER A 370 22.10 3.20 6.97
C SER A 370 23.14 3.66 5.93
N LYS A 371 22.72 4.47 4.94
CA LYS A 371 23.60 5.03 3.90
C LYS A 371 24.17 6.39 4.26
N LEU A 372 23.66 7.02 5.32
CA LEU A 372 24.11 8.32 5.78
C LEU A 372 25.17 8.13 6.89
N ASN A 373 25.98 9.14 7.12
CA ASN A 373 27.04 9.11 8.16
C ASN A 373 26.45 9.17 9.58
N VAL A 374 25.50 8.28 9.87
CA VAL A 374 24.93 8.08 11.20
C VAL A 374 25.73 7.00 11.92
N ASN A 375 26.04 7.22 13.20
CA ASN A 375 26.76 6.25 14.01
C ASN A 375 26.00 4.91 14.07
N LEU A 376 26.69 3.80 14.05
CA LEU A 376 26.08 2.45 14.09
C LEU A 376 25.20 2.24 15.33
N ALA A 377 25.60 2.77 16.49
CA ALA A 377 24.82 2.70 17.72
C ALA A 377 23.51 3.50 17.61
N ASP A 378 23.55 4.71 17.03
CA ASP A 378 22.36 5.53 16.79
C ASP A 378 21.43 4.88 15.76
N PHE A 379 21.99 4.21 14.73
CA PHE A 379 21.22 3.49 13.74
C PHE A 379 20.44 2.30 14.34
N HIS A 380 21.08 1.52 15.22
CA HIS A 380 20.41 0.43 15.94
C HIS A 380 19.27 0.96 16.83
N LEU A 381 19.54 2.04 17.58
CA LEU A 381 18.55 2.70 18.43
C LEU A 381 17.33 3.17 17.60
N ILE A 382 17.55 3.76 16.42
CA ILE A 382 16.48 4.19 15.52
C ILE A 382 15.66 2.97 15.06
N LEU A 383 16.30 1.93 14.55
CA LEU A 383 15.58 0.76 14.04
C LEU A 383 14.69 0.12 15.10
N VAL A 384 15.20 -0.12 16.30
CA VAL A 384 14.42 -0.77 17.37
C VAL A 384 13.30 0.12 17.85
N SER A 385 13.51 1.44 17.92
CA SER A 385 12.47 2.41 18.31
C SER A 385 11.31 2.40 17.30
N GLU A 386 11.63 2.45 15.99
CA GLU A 386 10.62 2.45 14.93
C GLU A 386 9.89 1.11 14.82
N ILE A 387 10.56 -0.01 15.00
CA ILE A 387 9.91 -1.33 15.09
C ILE A 387 8.93 -1.36 16.26
N THR A 388 9.31 -0.83 17.43
CA THR A 388 8.44 -0.77 18.60
C THR A 388 7.20 0.10 18.31
N LEU A 389 7.38 1.26 17.68
CA LEU A 389 6.29 2.13 17.23
C LEU A 389 5.35 1.40 16.27
N ILE A 390 5.89 0.75 15.22
CA ILE A 390 5.09 0.02 14.22
C ILE A 390 4.27 -1.07 14.90
N LEU A 391 4.88 -1.88 15.75
CA LEU A 391 4.18 -2.96 16.46
C LEU A 391 3.07 -2.42 17.37
N LEU A 392 3.32 -1.36 18.15
CA LEU A 392 2.31 -0.74 18.99
C LEU A 392 1.17 -0.15 18.16
N SER A 393 1.50 0.54 17.07
CA SER A 393 0.50 1.14 16.18
C SER A 393 -0.37 0.11 15.44
N MET A 394 0.09 -1.13 15.30
CA MET A 394 -0.70 -2.22 14.75
C MET A 394 -1.49 -2.98 15.82
N ILE A 395 -0.87 -3.31 16.96
CA ILE A 395 -1.47 -4.16 17.99
C ILE A 395 -2.56 -3.41 18.76
N VAL A 396 -2.27 -2.20 19.24
CA VAL A 396 -3.20 -1.45 20.09
C VAL A 396 -4.51 -1.14 19.36
N PRO A 397 -4.51 -0.59 18.11
CA PRO A 397 -5.75 -0.36 17.39
C PRO A 397 -6.47 -1.65 16.99
N THR A 398 -5.75 -2.73 16.66
CA THR A 398 -6.39 -4.03 16.37
C THR A 398 -7.26 -4.51 17.53
N ILE A 399 -6.82 -4.28 18.76
CA ILE A 399 -7.59 -4.62 19.96
C ILE A 399 -8.70 -3.59 20.17
N ALA A 400 -8.37 -2.29 20.18
CA ALA A 400 -9.29 -1.21 20.50
C ALA A 400 -10.48 -1.12 19.51
N PHE A 401 -10.23 -1.27 18.22
CA PHE A 401 -11.26 -1.17 17.18
C PHE A 401 -12.31 -2.27 17.26
N ARG A 402 -11.98 -3.45 17.79
CA ARG A 402 -12.97 -4.51 18.02
C ARG A 402 -14.06 -4.11 19.03
N PHE A 403 -13.74 -3.16 19.93
CA PHE A 403 -14.69 -2.62 20.91
C PHE A 403 -15.34 -1.31 20.46
N MET A 404 -14.67 -0.57 19.57
CA MET A 404 -15.11 0.77 19.15
C MET A 404 -15.91 0.76 17.86
N LEU A 405 -15.61 -0.18 16.94
CA LEU A 405 -16.19 -0.22 15.60
C LEU A 405 -17.23 -1.35 15.48
N GLU A 406 -18.21 -1.11 14.61
CA GLU A 406 -19.16 -2.14 14.22
C GLU A 406 -18.49 -3.12 13.25
N LYS A 407 -18.89 -4.39 13.32
CA LYS A 407 -18.45 -5.38 12.33
C LYS A 407 -19.00 -5.00 10.97
N ASP A 408 -18.13 -5.04 9.97
CA ASP A 408 -18.54 -4.95 8.59
C ASP A 408 -19.37 -6.22 8.28
N LYS A 409 -20.68 -6.05 8.26
CA LYS A 409 -21.57 -7.14 7.85
C LYS A 409 -21.46 -7.19 6.33
N PRO A 410 -20.96 -8.28 5.73
CA PRO A 410 -21.07 -8.43 4.30
C PRO A 410 -22.52 -8.22 3.94
N ASP A 411 -22.77 -7.33 3.00
CA ASP A 411 -24.14 -7.07 2.54
C ASP A 411 -24.64 -8.32 1.85
N TYR A 412 -25.14 -9.26 2.67
CA TYR A 412 -25.71 -10.53 2.19
C TYR A 412 -26.83 -10.26 1.19
N SER A 413 -27.50 -9.09 1.30
CA SER A 413 -28.55 -8.71 0.36
C SER A 413 -27.95 -8.41 -1.01
N GLN A 414 -26.85 -7.67 -1.10
CA GLN A 414 -26.20 -7.40 -2.39
C GLN A 414 -25.55 -8.65 -2.99
N ARG A 415 -24.88 -9.48 -2.20
CA ARG A 415 -24.30 -10.75 -2.70
C ARG A 415 -25.38 -11.70 -3.16
N ALA A 416 -26.44 -11.88 -2.37
CA ALA A 416 -27.57 -12.70 -2.76
C ALA A 416 -28.28 -12.17 -4.01
N GLU A 417 -28.40 -10.84 -4.15
CA GLU A 417 -28.98 -10.22 -5.33
C GLU A 417 -28.08 -10.39 -6.56
N VAL A 418 -26.74 -10.19 -6.42
CA VAL A 418 -25.78 -10.44 -7.50
C VAL A 418 -25.79 -11.91 -7.92
N ASP A 419 -25.83 -12.84 -6.96
CA ASP A 419 -25.90 -14.26 -7.25
C ASP A 419 -27.23 -14.65 -7.92
N ARG A 420 -28.35 -14.04 -7.50
CA ARG A 420 -29.65 -14.21 -8.14
C ARG A 420 -29.63 -13.71 -9.59
N VAL A 421 -29.14 -12.47 -9.81
CA VAL A 421 -29.02 -11.90 -11.14
C VAL A 421 -28.10 -12.74 -12.03
N ARG A 422 -26.98 -13.24 -11.47
CA ARG A 422 -26.08 -14.15 -12.20
C ARG A 422 -26.78 -15.42 -12.63
N VAL A 423 -27.54 -16.07 -11.75
CA VAL A 423 -28.31 -17.28 -12.07
C VAL A 423 -29.36 -16.98 -13.15
N GLU A 424 -30.08 -15.87 -13.03
CA GLU A 424 -31.09 -15.47 -14.04
C GLU A 424 -30.44 -15.20 -15.41
N MET A 425 -29.29 -14.52 -15.45
CA MET A 425 -28.53 -14.25 -16.67
C MET A 425 -28.04 -15.54 -17.33
N VAL A 426 -27.49 -16.46 -16.55
CA VAL A 426 -27.03 -17.76 -17.09
C VAL A 426 -28.20 -18.59 -17.61
N GLN A 427 -29.32 -18.65 -16.90
CA GLN A 427 -30.53 -19.36 -17.36
C GLN A 427 -31.07 -18.74 -18.65
N TYR A 428 -31.05 -17.40 -18.75
CA TYR A 428 -31.44 -16.73 -19.98
C TYR A 428 -30.49 -17.05 -21.13
N ALA A 429 -29.16 -17.02 -20.89
CA ALA A 429 -28.18 -17.40 -21.91
C ALA A 429 -28.32 -18.83 -22.39
N LEU A 430 -28.54 -19.78 -21.47
CA LEU A 430 -28.80 -21.17 -21.83
C LEU A 430 -30.06 -21.33 -22.75
N LYS A 431 -31.14 -20.61 -22.44
CA LYS A 431 -32.34 -20.58 -23.30
C LYS A 431 -32.09 -19.95 -24.67
N GLN A 432 -31.16 -19.00 -24.80
CA GLN A 432 -30.81 -18.42 -26.09
C GLN A 432 -29.91 -19.34 -26.93
N ILE A 433 -28.99 -20.08 -26.29
CA ILE A 433 -28.16 -21.09 -26.97
C ILE A 433 -29.02 -22.15 -27.66
N ASP A 434 -30.14 -22.55 -27.07
CA ASP A 434 -31.08 -23.50 -27.69
C ASP A 434 -31.71 -23.02 -28.99
N LYS A 435 -31.76 -21.69 -29.20
CA LYS A 435 -32.33 -21.07 -30.40
C LYS A 435 -31.31 -20.87 -31.52
N ILE A 436 -30.00 -21.03 -31.22
CA ILE A 436 -28.91 -20.81 -32.18
C ILE A 436 -28.42 -22.17 -32.66
N TYR A 437 -28.26 -22.30 -34.01
CA TYR A 437 -27.64 -23.49 -34.57
C TYR A 437 -26.13 -23.47 -34.27
N LEU A 438 -25.70 -24.35 -33.36
CA LEU A 438 -24.30 -24.53 -32.97
C LEU A 438 -23.92 -26.00 -33.16
N PRO A 439 -22.68 -26.29 -33.61
CA PRO A 439 -22.14 -27.65 -33.57
C PRO A 439 -22.22 -28.23 -32.16
N VAL A 440 -22.55 -29.51 -32.06
CA VAL A 440 -22.81 -30.18 -30.77
C VAL A 440 -21.67 -30.02 -29.77
N LYS A 441 -20.41 -30.02 -30.23
CA LYS A 441 -19.22 -29.86 -29.42
C LYS A 441 -19.15 -28.45 -28.80
N ILE A 442 -19.40 -27.42 -29.61
CA ILE A 442 -19.37 -26.01 -29.15
C ILE A 442 -20.54 -25.74 -28.20
N ARG A 443 -21.73 -26.29 -28.50
CA ARG A 443 -22.90 -26.17 -27.62
C ARG A 443 -22.62 -26.75 -26.23
N LYS A 444 -22.10 -27.97 -26.14
CA LYS A 444 -21.77 -28.61 -24.85
C LYS A 444 -20.76 -27.84 -24.04
N GLN A 445 -19.72 -27.30 -24.70
CA GLN A 445 -18.70 -26.50 -24.03
C GLN A 445 -19.28 -25.19 -23.48
N LEU A 446 -20.09 -24.48 -24.27
CA LEU A 446 -20.76 -23.26 -23.84
C LEU A 446 -21.75 -23.51 -22.68
N GLU A 447 -22.51 -24.60 -22.73
CA GLU A 447 -23.40 -24.98 -21.64
C GLU A 447 -22.62 -25.30 -20.35
N PHE A 448 -21.51 -26.01 -20.47
CA PHE A 448 -20.64 -26.32 -19.34
C PHE A 448 -20.03 -25.03 -18.71
N ASP A 449 -19.49 -24.15 -19.54
CA ASP A 449 -18.90 -22.88 -19.09
C ASP A 449 -19.95 -21.98 -18.41
N LEU A 450 -21.15 -21.91 -18.93
CA LEU A 450 -22.26 -21.17 -18.33
C LEU A 450 -22.72 -21.78 -17.00
N ARG A 451 -22.82 -23.08 -16.89
CA ARG A 451 -23.19 -23.77 -15.64
C ARG A 451 -22.09 -23.64 -14.58
N ALA A 452 -20.82 -23.63 -15.00
CA ALA A 452 -19.69 -23.39 -14.11
C ALA A 452 -19.77 -22.02 -13.40
N GLN A 453 -20.31 -20.99 -14.08
CA GLN A 453 -20.53 -19.67 -13.48
C GLN A 453 -21.59 -19.67 -12.36
N MET A 454 -22.44 -20.68 -12.28
CA MET A 454 -23.42 -20.87 -11.20
C MET A 454 -22.89 -21.73 -10.04
N ASN A 455 -21.62 -22.11 -10.02
CA ASN A 455 -21.03 -23.07 -9.07
C ASN A 455 -21.75 -24.45 -9.05
N GLN A 456 -22.35 -24.84 -10.15
CA GLN A 456 -23.10 -26.10 -10.30
C GLN A 456 -22.26 -27.23 -10.92
N THR A 457 -20.97 -27.00 -11.19
CA THR A 457 -20.04 -28.01 -11.68
C THR A 457 -19.21 -28.58 -10.54
N SER A 458 -19.15 -29.90 -10.41
CA SER A 458 -18.28 -30.57 -9.46
C SER A 458 -16.85 -30.66 -10.01
N VAL A 459 -15.87 -30.84 -9.10
CA VAL A 459 -14.46 -31.10 -9.51
C VAL A 459 -14.35 -32.35 -10.37
N GLU A 460 -15.23 -33.35 -10.13
CA GLU A 460 -15.30 -34.56 -10.94
C GLU A 460 -15.74 -34.28 -12.37
N ASP A 461 -16.73 -33.40 -12.57
CA ASP A 461 -17.20 -33.01 -13.89
C ASP A 461 -16.12 -32.25 -14.65
N PHE A 462 -15.36 -31.40 -13.99
CA PHE A 462 -14.21 -30.71 -14.56
C PHE A 462 -13.08 -31.67 -14.99
N ILE A 463 -12.77 -32.68 -14.17
CA ILE A 463 -11.76 -33.71 -14.51
C ILE A 463 -12.23 -34.58 -15.66
N LYS A 464 -13.51 -34.94 -15.72
CA LYS A 464 -14.10 -35.69 -16.84
C LYS A 464 -14.00 -34.91 -18.15
N GLU A 465 -14.27 -33.62 -18.13
CA GLU A 465 -14.19 -32.75 -19.31
C GLU A 465 -12.76 -32.59 -19.83
N ILE A 466 -11.76 -32.41 -18.92
CA ILE A 466 -10.35 -32.41 -19.31
C ILE A 466 -9.94 -33.72 -19.97
N ARG A 467 -10.28 -34.87 -19.39
CA ARG A 467 -10.01 -36.19 -19.98
C ARG A 467 -10.66 -36.40 -21.34
N HIS A 468 -11.88 -35.89 -21.50
CA HIS A 468 -12.58 -35.96 -22.80
C HIS A 468 -11.92 -35.06 -23.85
N THR A 469 -11.39 -33.93 -23.46
CA THR A 469 -10.70 -33.00 -24.36
C THR A 469 -9.31 -33.53 -24.76
N GLU A 470 -8.60 -34.19 -23.88
CA GLU A 470 -7.32 -34.86 -24.17
C GLU A 470 -7.48 -36.08 -25.04
N SER A 471 -8.46 -36.95 -24.79
CA SER A 471 -8.69 -38.15 -25.59
C SER A 471 -9.15 -37.86 -27.02
N GLN A 472 -9.61 -36.65 -27.32
CA GLN A 472 -9.98 -36.21 -28.68
C GLN A 472 -8.84 -35.54 -29.45
N LYS A 473 -7.74 -35.18 -28.79
CA LYS A 473 -6.52 -34.69 -29.46
C LYS A 473 -5.63 -35.79 -30.03
N GLU A 474 -5.88 -37.05 -29.64
CA GLU A 474 -5.11 -38.21 -30.11
C GLU A 474 -5.73 -38.94 -31.33
N LEU A 475 -6.81 -38.45 -31.92
CA LEU A 475 -7.31 -38.99 -33.18
C LEU A 475 -6.69 -38.22 -34.35
N PRO A 476 -5.89 -38.89 -35.23
CA PRO A 476 -5.32 -38.24 -36.41
C PRO A 476 -6.45 -37.84 -37.36
N ASP A 477 -6.29 -36.67 -38.00
CA ASP A 477 -7.07 -36.25 -39.16
C ASP A 477 -6.78 -37.19 -40.34
N ASP A 478 -7.41 -38.35 -40.37
CA ASP A 478 -7.48 -39.22 -41.52
C ASP A 478 -8.96 -39.57 -41.79
N LYS A 479 -9.57 -38.75 -42.60
CA LYS A 479 -10.46 -39.01 -43.76
C LYS A 479 -11.37 -37.83 -44.06
#